data_c8590a55586e07fc495829eda907489f
#
_entry.id   c8590a55586e07fc495829eda907489f
#
_cell.length_a   1.000
_cell.length_b   1.000
_cell.length_c   1.000
_cell.angle_alpha   90.00
_cell.angle_beta   90.00
_cell.angle_gamma   90.00
#
_symmetry.space_group_name_H-M   'P 1'
#
loop_
_entity.id
_entity.type
_entity.pdbx_description
1 polymer ?
#
loop_
_entity_poly.entity_id
_entity_poly.type
_entity_poly.pdbx_seq_one_letter_code
_entity_poly.pdbx_strand_id
1 'polypeptide(L)'
;MAEIQIPADIKPADGRFGAGPSKVRTEALDALAATGTSLLGTSHRQAPVKNLVGSVRQGIRDLFSLPEGYEVILGNGGSTAFWDIATAGLIERKSQHLTFGEFSSKFAKAAKLAPWLDEPSVISSEPGTHPEPVAEAGVDVYAYTHNETSTGVAAPVKRVAGADAGSLVLVDATSGAGGLPVDITETDVYYFAPQKSFASDGGLWLAAFSPAALERAARVHASGRHIPEFFSLPTAIDNSLKNQTYNTPALATLFLLDQQLEWMNSQGGLEFTTGRTAASARNLYGWAEASKYATPFVVDADKRSSVIGTIDFSDDIDAAAVAKVLRANGIVDTEPYRKLGRNQLRIAMFPAIDPADVQKLTACIDYVIEKL
;
A
#
# COMPACT_ATOMS: atom_id res chain seq x y z
N MET A 1 37.47 -12.52 -1.49
CA MET A 1 36.79 -13.06 -0.28
C MET A 1 36.00 -14.27 -0.72
N ALA A 2 36.04 -15.38 0.04
CA ALA A 2 35.16 -16.53 -0.23
C ALA A 2 33.69 -16.06 -0.18
N GLU A 3 32.87 -16.58 -1.09
CA GLU A 3 31.44 -16.24 -1.12
C GLU A 3 30.78 -16.79 0.15
N ILE A 4 30.20 -15.92 0.95
CA ILE A 4 29.49 -16.32 2.18
C ILE A 4 28.24 -17.11 1.78
N GLN A 5 28.20 -18.40 2.16
CA GLN A 5 27.04 -19.27 1.93
C GLN A 5 26.26 -19.40 3.24
N ILE A 6 25.01 -19.02 3.22
CA ILE A 6 24.08 -19.15 4.36
C ILE A 6 23.60 -20.60 4.43
N PRO A 7 23.65 -21.27 5.59
CA PRO A 7 23.12 -22.62 5.76
C PRO A 7 21.64 -22.73 5.38
N ALA A 8 21.26 -23.82 4.73
CA ALA A 8 19.91 -23.99 4.18
C ALA A 8 18.81 -24.07 5.28
N ASP A 9 19.16 -24.60 6.44
CA ASP A 9 18.25 -24.80 7.58
C ASP A 9 17.81 -23.49 8.25
N ILE A 10 18.64 -22.43 8.18
CA ILE A 10 18.28 -21.10 8.68
C ILE A 10 17.66 -20.20 7.62
N LYS A 11 17.69 -20.56 6.32
CA LYS A 11 17.10 -19.74 5.26
C LYS A 11 15.56 -19.70 5.36
N PRO A 12 14.92 -18.55 5.01
CA PRO A 12 13.49 -18.51 4.82
C PRO A 12 13.06 -19.48 3.71
N ALA A 13 11.85 -20.01 3.80
CA ALA A 13 11.28 -20.85 2.76
C ALA A 13 11.08 -20.05 1.46
N ASP A 14 10.77 -18.76 1.58
CA ASP A 14 10.70 -17.81 0.46
C ASP A 14 11.50 -16.54 0.81
N GLY A 15 12.51 -16.25 0.01
CA GLY A 15 13.45 -15.15 0.24
C GLY A 15 13.01 -13.79 -0.29
N ARG A 16 11.76 -13.59 -0.71
CA ARG A 16 11.26 -12.34 -1.29
C ARG A 16 10.69 -11.39 -0.24
N PHE A 17 11.43 -10.31 0.09
CA PHE A 17 11.06 -9.30 1.09
C PHE A 17 10.86 -7.90 0.50
N GLY A 18 10.53 -7.82 -0.79
CA GLY A 18 10.39 -6.56 -1.52
C GLY A 18 9.24 -5.69 -1.02
N ALA A 19 9.53 -4.42 -0.79
CA ALA A 19 8.57 -3.41 -0.34
C ALA A 19 7.63 -2.87 -1.43
N GLY A 20 7.71 -3.48 -2.63
CA GLY A 20 6.80 -3.21 -3.76
C GLY A 20 7.52 -3.09 -5.10
N PRO A 21 7.18 -3.96 -6.06
CA PRO A 21 6.23 -5.07 -5.89
C PRO A 21 6.66 -6.05 -4.80
N SER A 22 5.70 -6.79 -4.25
CA SER A 22 5.95 -7.75 -3.19
C SER A 22 5.77 -9.20 -3.66
N LYS A 23 6.05 -10.15 -2.77
CA LYS A 23 5.86 -11.57 -3.01
C LYS A 23 4.44 -11.87 -3.54
N VAL A 24 4.34 -12.54 -4.69
CA VAL A 24 3.13 -13.20 -5.17
C VAL A 24 3.16 -14.65 -4.70
N ARG A 25 2.04 -15.16 -4.18
CA ARG A 25 1.93 -16.55 -3.70
C ARG A 25 2.00 -17.53 -4.89
N THR A 26 2.71 -18.62 -4.70
CA THR A 26 2.91 -19.64 -5.74
C THR A 26 1.57 -20.27 -6.15
N GLU A 27 0.67 -20.51 -5.19
CA GLU A 27 -0.65 -21.08 -5.44
C GLU A 27 -1.50 -20.18 -6.37
N ALA A 28 -1.36 -18.86 -6.25
CA ALA A 28 -2.05 -17.91 -7.12
C ALA A 28 -1.48 -17.93 -8.56
N LEU A 29 -0.16 -18.12 -8.70
CA LEU A 29 0.47 -18.28 -10.01
C LEU A 29 0.05 -19.59 -10.69
N ASP A 30 0.00 -20.69 -9.94
CA ASP A 30 -0.45 -21.99 -10.43
C ASP A 30 -1.93 -21.92 -10.85
N ALA A 31 -2.76 -21.25 -10.07
CA ALA A 31 -4.17 -21.02 -10.40
C ALA A 31 -4.32 -20.16 -11.67
N LEU A 32 -3.50 -19.11 -11.84
CA LEU A 32 -3.49 -18.33 -13.08
C LEU A 32 -3.09 -19.18 -14.28
N ALA A 33 -2.03 -19.97 -14.16
CA ALA A 33 -1.60 -20.89 -15.23
C ALA A 33 -2.69 -21.91 -15.59
N ALA A 34 -3.43 -22.41 -14.61
CA ALA A 34 -4.53 -23.34 -14.79
C ALA A 34 -5.72 -22.77 -15.59
N THR A 35 -5.86 -21.43 -15.69
CA THR A 35 -6.89 -20.83 -16.55
C THR A 35 -6.66 -21.12 -18.04
N GLY A 36 -5.45 -21.47 -18.43
CA GLY A 36 -5.07 -21.74 -19.82
C GLY A 36 -5.45 -20.58 -20.74
N THR A 37 -6.29 -20.85 -21.73
CA THR A 37 -6.76 -19.85 -22.70
C THR A 37 -8.15 -19.28 -22.38
N SER A 38 -8.74 -19.60 -21.22
CA SER A 38 -10.12 -19.24 -20.90
C SER A 38 -10.28 -17.81 -20.37
N LEU A 39 -9.21 -17.16 -19.91
CA LEU A 39 -9.25 -15.82 -19.31
C LEU A 39 -8.40 -14.81 -20.06
N LEU A 40 -7.07 -15.01 -20.10
CA LEU A 40 -6.15 -14.05 -20.72
C LEU A 40 -6.38 -13.97 -22.23
N GLY A 41 -6.41 -12.74 -22.75
CA GLY A 41 -6.72 -12.50 -24.17
C GLY A 41 -8.22 -12.53 -24.50
N THR A 42 -9.10 -12.67 -23.50
CA THR A 42 -10.56 -12.59 -23.70
C THR A 42 -11.06 -11.16 -23.55
N SER A 43 -12.26 -10.87 -24.07
CA SER A 43 -12.84 -9.53 -24.01
C SER A 43 -13.25 -9.15 -22.59
N HIS A 44 -12.77 -8.00 -22.11
CA HIS A 44 -13.12 -7.45 -20.80
C HIS A 44 -14.60 -7.00 -20.70
N ARG A 45 -15.36 -7.01 -21.81
CA ARG A 45 -16.81 -6.74 -21.82
C ARG A 45 -17.66 -8.00 -21.69
N GLN A 46 -17.05 -9.18 -21.66
CA GLN A 46 -17.73 -10.46 -21.52
C GLN A 46 -17.78 -10.95 -20.08
N ALA A 47 -18.68 -11.91 -19.83
CA ALA A 47 -18.97 -12.42 -18.50
C ALA A 47 -17.74 -12.89 -17.69
N PRO A 48 -16.77 -13.62 -18.25
CA PRO A 48 -15.62 -14.08 -17.44
C PRO A 48 -14.86 -12.94 -16.77
N VAL A 49 -14.59 -11.85 -17.50
CA VAL A 49 -13.87 -10.70 -16.95
C VAL A 49 -14.76 -9.84 -16.08
N LYS A 50 -16.02 -9.65 -16.43
CA LYS A 50 -16.99 -8.95 -15.57
C LYS A 50 -17.16 -9.65 -14.23
N ASN A 51 -17.28 -10.97 -14.24
CA ASN A 51 -17.41 -11.76 -13.02
C ASN A 51 -16.15 -11.62 -12.15
N LEU A 52 -14.95 -11.65 -12.75
CA LEU A 52 -13.69 -11.43 -12.04
C LEU A 52 -13.64 -10.03 -11.39
N VAL A 53 -14.00 -8.98 -12.11
CA VAL A 53 -14.09 -7.61 -11.54
C VAL A 53 -15.12 -7.57 -10.42
N GLY A 54 -16.28 -8.22 -10.58
CA GLY A 54 -17.31 -8.32 -9.57
C GLY A 54 -16.83 -9.05 -8.30
N SER A 55 -16.11 -10.15 -8.47
CA SER A 55 -15.49 -10.92 -7.38
C SER A 55 -14.47 -10.07 -6.60
N VAL A 56 -13.58 -9.38 -7.30
CA VAL A 56 -12.61 -8.46 -6.68
C VAL A 56 -13.31 -7.36 -5.89
N ARG A 57 -14.34 -6.72 -6.46
CA ARG A 57 -15.12 -5.69 -5.75
C ARG A 57 -15.79 -6.25 -4.50
N GLN A 58 -16.39 -7.42 -4.60
CA GLN A 58 -17.01 -8.08 -3.45
C GLN A 58 -15.97 -8.48 -2.41
N GLY A 59 -14.85 -9.08 -2.82
CA GLY A 59 -13.78 -9.47 -1.91
C GLY A 59 -13.19 -8.30 -1.11
N ILE A 60 -13.07 -7.10 -1.73
CA ILE A 60 -12.65 -5.88 -1.04
C ILE A 60 -13.73 -5.39 -0.07
N ARG A 61 -15.01 -5.44 -0.48
CA ARG A 61 -16.15 -5.09 0.36
C ARG A 61 -16.18 -5.94 1.63
N ASP A 62 -15.97 -7.24 1.49
CA ASP A 62 -15.96 -8.20 2.59
C ASP A 62 -14.75 -7.98 3.50
N LEU A 63 -13.52 -7.82 2.91
CA LEU A 63 -12.29 -7.63 3.65
C LEU A 63 -12.33 -6.41 4.59
N PHE A 64 -12.88 -5.30 4.12
CA PHE A 64 -12.97 -4.05 4.88
C PHE A 64 -14.34 -3.86 5.57
N SER A 65 -15.25 -4.82 5.47
CA SER A 65 -16.62 -4.72 6.04
C SER A 65 -17.25 -3.39 5.65
N LEU A 66 -17.24 -3.06 4.34
CA LEU A 66 -17.69 -1.76 3.87
C LEU A 66 -19.14 -1.49 4.26
N PRO A 67 -19.46 -0.31 4.84
CA PRO A 67 -20.82 0.07 5.17
C PRO A 67 -21.71 0.18 3.92
N GLU A 68 -23.02 0.18 4.15
CA GLU A 68 -24.00 0.44 3.09
C GLU A 68 -23.73 1.81 2.43
N GLY A 69 -23.86 1.87 1.12
CA GLY A 69 -23.60 3.06 0.32
C GLY A 69 -22.16 3.29 -0.07
N TYR A 70 -21.20 2.57 0.54
CA TYR A 70 -19.82 2.59 0.05
C TYR A 70 -19.70 1.78 -1.24
N GLU A 71 -18.86 2.27 -2.17
CA GLU A 71 -18.59 1.59 -3.43
C GLU A 71 -17.09 1.32 -3.65
N VAL A 72 -16.78 0.15 -4.22
CA VAL A 72 -15.42 -0.18 -4.65
C VAL A 72 -15.26 0.23 -6.12
N ILE A 73 -14.38 1.19 -6.35
CA ILE A 73 -14.07 1.74 -7.66
C ILE A 73 -12.67 1.31 -8.05
N LEU A 74 -12.46 1.00 -9.32
CA LEU A 74 -11.15 0.60 -9.84
C LEU A 74 -10.88 1.16 -11.23
N GLY A 75 -9.59 1.29 -11.54
CA GLY A 75 -9.13 1.74 -12.84
C GLY A 75 -7.68 1.39 -13.10
N ASN A 76 -7.22 1.65 -14.31
CA ASN A 76 -5.84 1.41 -14.73
C ASN A 76 -4.91 2.52 -14.23
N GLY A 77 -3.62 2.18 -13.92
CA GLY A 77 -2.55 3.14 -13.69
C GLY A 77 -1.86 3.11 -12.33
N GLY A 78 -2.40 2.43 -11.33
CA GLY A 78 -1.84 2.38 -9.96
C GLY A 78 -2.08 3.67 -9.16
N SER A 79 -1.62 3.70 -7.89
CA SER A 79 -1.87 4.83 -6.97
C SER A 79 -1.25 6.15 -7.44
N THR A 80 -0.20 6.11 -8.24
CA THR A 80 0.38 7.34 -8.83
C THR A 80 -0.61 8.05 -9.75
N ALA A 81 -1.33 7.30 -10.58
CA ALA A 81 -2.42 7.86 -11.40
C ALA A 81 -3.58 8.34 -10.52
N PHE A 82 -3.84 7.66 -9.40
CA PHE A 82 -4.91 8.05 -8.49
C PHE A 82 -4.68 9.39 -7.81
N TRP A 83 -3.43 9.79 -7.53
CA TRP A 83 -3.15 11.14 -7.02
C TRP A 83 -3.64 12.24 -7.98
N ASP A 84 -3.40 12.08 -9.27
CA ASP A 84 -3.88 13.03 -10.30
C ASP A 84 -5.39 12.97 -10.42
N ILE A 85 -5.98 11.77 -10.40
CA ILE A 85 -7.45 11.55 -10.43
C ILE A 85 -8.11 12.22 -9.23
N ALA A 86 -7.59 12.00 -8.01
CA ALA A 86 -8.12 12.59 -6.78
C ALA A 86 -7.97 14.13 -6.77
N THR A 87 -6.80 14.62 -7.20
CA THR A 87 -6.56 16.06 -7.33
C THR A 87 -7.55 16.72 -8.29
N ALA A 88 -7.82 16.08 -9.43
CA ALA A 88 -8.72 16.64 -10.44
C ALA A 88 -10.20 16.47 -10.07
N GLY A 89 -10.58 15.34 -9.45
CA GLY A 89 -11.97 14.92 -9.30
C GLY A 89 -12.55 15.00 -7.88
N LEU A 90 -11.73 15.20 -6.82
CA LEU A 90 -12.19 15.22 -5.43
C LEU A 90 -11.90 16.53 -4.69
N ILE A 91 -10.81 17.22 -5.02
CA ILE A 91 -10.49 18.51 -4.40
C ILE A 91 -11.27 19.61 -5.13
N GLU A 92 -12.16 20.29 -4.42
CA GLU A 92 -12.93 21.40 -5.00
C GLU A 92 -12.09 22.66 -5.08
N ARG A 93 -11.45 23.04 -3.98
CA ARG A 93 -10.71 24.27 -3.86
C ARG A 93 -9.38 24.14 -3.15
N LYS A 94 -9.35 23.59 -1.93
CA LYS A 94 -8.15 23.55 -1.09
C LYS A 94 -8.02 22.23 -0.36
N SER A 95 -6.81 21.65 -0.34
CA SER A 95 -6.48 20.46 0.44
C SER A 95 -5.44 20.74 1.52
N GLN A 96 -5.44 19.91 2.55
CA GLN A 96 -4.36 19.80 3.52
C GLN A 96 -3.70 18.43 3.39
N HIS A 97 -2.37 18.40 3.34
CA HIS A 97 -1.59 17.17 3.23
C HIS A 97 -0.66 16.99 4.42
N LEU A 98 -0.60 15.75 4.95
CA LEU A 98 0.45 15.35 5.88
C LEU A 98 1.60 14.74 5.08
N THR A 99 2.83 15.23 5.30
CA THR A 99 4.02 14.73 4.61
C THR A 99 5.08 14.27 5.60
N PHE A 100 5.45 13.00 5.51
CA PHE A 100 6.43 12.36 6.40
C PHE A 100 7.30 11.31 5.69
N GLY A 101 7.40 11.44 4.36
CA GLY A 101 8.24 10.63 3.50
C GLY A 101 8.00 10.91 2.01
N GLU A 102 8.52 10.04 1.18
CA GLU A 102 8.50 10.22 -0.28
C GLU A 102 7.09 10.17 -0.86
N PHE A 103 6.25 9.21 -0.43
CA PHE A 103 4.97 8.96 -1.08
C PHE A 103 3.92 9.99 -0.65
N SER A 104 3.87 10.34 0.61
CA SER A 104 3.02 11.41 1.13
C SER A 104 3.33 12.75 0.46
N SER A 105 4.61 13.05 0.23
CA SER A 105 5.02 14.28 -0.45
C SER A 105 4.62 14.35 -1.93
N LYS A 106 4.49 13.20 -2.61
CA LYS A 106 4.10 13.16 -4.02
C LYS A 106 2.64 13.57 -4.24
N PHE A 107 1.73 13.15 -3.38
CA PHE A 107 0.34 13.57 -3.48
C PHE A 107 0.20 15.08 -3.20
N ALA A 108 0.85 15.58 -2.15
CA ALA A 108 0.89 17.02 -1.88
C ALA A 108 1.41 17.83 -3.09
N LYS A 109 2.46 17.31 -3.77
CA LYS A 109 2.99 17.92 -4.99
C LYS A 109 1.99 17.90 -6.14
N ALA A 110 1.24 16.83 -6.33
CA ALA A 110 0.20 16.76 -7.37
C ALA A 110 -0.86 17.85 -7.15
N ALA A 111 -1.36 18.01 -5.93
CA ALA A 111 -2.31 19.05 -5.58
C ALA A 111 -1.73 20.46 -5.79
N LYS A 112 -0.47 20.70 -5.38
CA LYS A 112 0.22 21.98 -5.56
C LYS A 112 0.39 22.38 -7.03
N LEU A 113 0.55 21.43 -7.92
CA LEU A 113 0.74 21.69 -9.35
C LEU A 113 -0.57 21.90 -10.12
N ALA A 114 -1.71 21.68 -9.49
CA ALA A 114 -3.03 21.86 -10.13
C ALA A 114 -3.40 23.34 -10.22
N PRO A 115 -3.43 23.96 -11.42
CA PRO A 115 -3.59 25.42 -11.56
C PRO A 115 -4.99 25.92 -11.21
N TRP A 116 -5.93 25.04 -10.99
CA TRP A 116 -7.32 25.35 -10.62
C TRP A 116 -7.60 25.22 -9.12
N LEU A 117 -6.59 24.85 -8.31
CA LEU A 117 -6.70 24.73 -6.86
C LEU A 117 -5.95 25.86 -6.16
N ASP A 118 -6.41 26.19 -4.96
CA ASP A 118 -5.65 27.03 -4.04
C ASP A 118 -4.38 26.27 -3.59
N GLU A 119 -3.34 27.00 -3.16
CA GLU A 119 -2.12 26.40 -2.60
C GLU A 119 -2.51 25.46 -1.43
N PRO A 120 -2.13 24.18 -1.46
CA PRO A 120 -2.46 23.26 -0.37
C PRO A 120 -1.71 23.60 0.91
N SER A 121 -2.36 23.40 2.04
CA SER A 121 -1.67 23.39 3.34
C SER A 121 -0.87 22.09 3.48
N VAL A 122 0.39 22.19 3.91
CA VAL A 122 1.26 21.03 4.11
C VAL A 122 1.78 21.04 5.54
N ILE A 123 1.46 19.97 6.28
CA ILE A 123 2.01 19.74 7.62
C ILE A 123 3.03 18.62 7.51
N SER A 124 4.29 18.93 7.84
CA SER A 124 5.41 18.01 7.65
C SER A 124 6.02 17.58 8.98
N SER A 125 6.57 16.38 9.00
CA SER A 125 7.49 15.92 10.05
C SER A 125 8.77 15.36 9.44
N GLU A 126 9.79 15.20 10.29
CA GLU A 126 11.01 14.48 9.92
C GLU A 126 10.70 13.01 9.59
N PRO A 127 11.51 12.35 8.75
CA PRO A 127 11.41 10.91 8.52
C PRO A 127 11.52 10.12 9.84
N GLY A 128 10.67 9.08 9.98
CA GLY A 128 10.64 8.24 11.18
C GLY A 128 9.53 8.61 12.18
N THR A 129 8.72 9.62 11.87
CA THR A 129 7.50 9.99 12.61
C THR A 129 6.45 10.51 11.64
N HIS A 130 5.24 10.82 12.11
CA HIS A 130 4.18 11.47 11.33
C HIS A 130 3.61 12.66 12.09
N PRO A 131 3.15 13.71 11.38
CA PRO A 131 2.40 14.82 11.98
C PRO A 131 0.92 14.44 12.12
N GLU A 132 0.16 15.25 12.85
CA GLU A 132 -1.30 15.15 12.95
C GLU A 132 -1.97 16.22 12.09
N PRO A 133 -3.15 15.93 11.51
CA PRO A 133 -3.91 16.91 10.76
C PRO A 133 -4.51 17.98 11.70
N VAL A 134 -4.63 19.20 11.20
CA VAL A 134 -5.23 20.31 11.95
C VAL A 134 -6.42 20.86 11.18
N ALA A 135 -7.58 20.97 11.82
CA ALA A 135 -8.75 21.57 11.19
C ALA A 135 -8.44 23.00 10.73
N GLU A 136 -8.73 23.28 9.46
CA GLU A 136 -8.46 24.56 8.82
C GLU A 136 -9.67 24.97 7.99
N ALA A 137 -10.16 26.18 8.22
CA ALA A 137 -11.32 26.72 7.52
C ALA A 137 -11.08 26.81 6.00
N GLY A 138 -12.03 26.31 5.22
CA GLY A 138 -11.97 26.30 3.75
C GLY A 138 -11.18 25.15 3.15
N VAL A 139 -10.61 24.26 3.96
CA VAL A 139 -10.04 22.98 3.47
C VAL A 139 -11.17 22.00 3.23
N ASP A 140 -11.30 21.56 1.99
CA ASP A 140 -12.33 20.60 1.57
C ASP A 140 -11.85 19.15 1.45
N VAL A 141 -10.52 18.92 1.49
CA VAL A 141 -9.90 17.60 1.51
C VAL A 141 -8.72 17.57 2.46
N TYR A 142 -8.70 16.57 3.35
CA TYR A 142 -7.55 16.18 4.17
C TYR A 142 -6.96 14.89 3.61
N ALA A 143 -5.67 14.89 3.27
CA ALA A 143 -5.02 13.78 2.59
C ALA A 143 -3.73 13.36 3.28
N TYR A 144 -3.57 12.05 3.53
CA TYR A 144 -2.37 11.49 4.14
C TYR A 144 -2.19 10.01 3.79
N THR A 145 -1.01 9.46 4.10
CA THR A 145 -0.72 8.04 3.91
C THR A 145 -0.99 7.25 5.19
N HIS A 146 -1.66 6.09 5.07
CA HIS A 146 -1.81 5.13 6.17
C HIS A 146 -0.47 4.50 6.55
N ASN A 147 0.37 4.24 5.57
CA ASN A 147 1.72 3.73 5.73
C ASN A 147 2.68 4.40 4.76
N GLU A 148 3.75 4.98 5.28
CA GLU A 148 4.81 5.56 4.46
C GLU A 148 5.90 4.51 4.18
N THR A 149 5.86 3.93 2.99
CA THR A 149 6.77 2.83 2.59
C THR A 149 8.24 3.21 2.60
N SER A 150 8.56 4.49 2.43
CA SER A 150 9.95 4.96 2.39
C SER A 150 10.62 4.98 3.75
N THR A 151 9.84 5.10 4.83
CA THR A 151 10.34 5.29 6.20
C THR A 151 9.88 4.20 7.18
N GLY A 152 8.87 3.41 6.83
CA GLY A 152 8.30 2.40 7.74
C GLY A 152 7.44 3.00 8.86
N VAL A 153 6.86 4.18 8.63
CA VAL A 153 5.94 4.84 9.57
C VAL A 153 4.50 4.51 9.20
N ALA A 154 3.71 4.05 10.16
CA ALA A 154 2.27 3.93 10.07
C ALA A 154 1.60 5.11 10.78
N ALA A 155 0.59 5.72 10.15
CA ALA A 155 -0.23 6.77 10.73
C ALA A 155 -1.67 6.26 10.97
N PRO A 156 -2.33 6.65 12.06
CA PRO A 156 -3.70 6.24 12.32
C PRO A 156 -4.65 6.85 11.28
N VAL A 157 -5.63 6.05 10.83
CA VAL A 157 -6.70 6.55 9.96
C VAL A 157 -7.82 7.10 10.83
N LYS A 158 -8.01 8.42 10.80
CA LYS A 158 -9.01 9.13 11.59
C LYS A 158 -9.53 10.35 10.87
N ARG A 159 -10.81 10.65 11.07
CA ARG A 159 -11.40 11.92 10.65
C ARG A 159 -10.78 13.09 11.41
N VAL A 160 -10.72 14.24 10.76
CA VAL A 160 -10.14 15.45 11.33
C VAL A 160 -11.17 16.16 12.20
N ALA A 161 -10.96 16.13 13.51
CA ALA A 161 -11.88 16.76 14.45
C ALA A 161 -11.92 18.29 14.24
N GLY A 162 -13.13 18.84 14.12
CA GLY A 162 -13.35 20.27 13.87
C GLY A 162 -13.19 20.71 12.41
N ALA A 163 -12.98 19.79 11.48
CA ALA A 163 -12.99 20.11 10.04
C ALA A 163 -14.35 20.66 9.59
N ASP A 164 -14.33 21.46 8.53
CA ASP A 164 -15.56 22.03 7.94
C ASP A 164 -16.50 20.90 7.47
N ALA A 165 -17.81 21.14 7.63
CA ALA A 165 -18.83 20.19 7.20
C ALA A 165 -18.69 19.89 5.70
N GLY A 166 -18.70 18.61 5.34
CA GLY A 166 -18.56 18.14 3.96
C GLY A 166 -17.12 18.04 3.46
N SER A 167 -16.10 18.36 4.28
CA SER A 167 -14.71 18.02 3.94
C SER A 167 -14.51 16.51 3.92
N LEU A 168 -13.66 16.04 3.01
CA LEU A 168 -13.36 14.61 2.82
C LEU A 168 -12.00 14.24 3.42
N VAL A 169 -11.89 12.99 3.88
CA VAL A 169 -10.62 12.36 4.26
C VAL A 169 -10.22 11.35 3.19
N LEU A 170 -9.10 11.60 2.54
CA LEU A 170 -8.50 10.74 1.51
C LEU A 170 -7.24 10.07 2.06
N VAL A 171 -7.21 8.76 2.08
CA VAL A 171 -6.11 7.99 2.65
C VAL A 171 -5.41 7.17 1.57
N ASP A 172 -4.13 7.48 1.34
CA ASP A 172 -3.25 6.62 0.56
C ASP A 172 -2.89 5.39 1.40
N ALA A 173 -3.53 4.31 1.10
CA ALA A 173 -3.34 3.03 1.76
C ALA A 173 -2.52 2.05 0.91
N THR A 174 -1.76 2.54 -0.07
CA THR A 174 -1.06 1.69 -1.05
C THR A 174 -0.26 0.58 -0.40
N SER A 175 0.42 0.85 0.71
CA SER A 175 1.15 -0.19 1.44
C SER A 175 0.51 -0.58 2.78
N GLY A 176 -0.54 0.11 3.22
CA GLY A 176 -1.25 -0.19 4.46
C GLY A 176 -2.45 -1.12 4.27
N ALA A 177 -3.17 -0.95 3.16
CA ALA A 177 -4.40 -1.69 2.89
C ALA A 177 -4.19 -3.21 2.92
N GLY A 178 -5.07 -3.91 3.65
CA GLY A 178 -5.01 -5.36 3.81
C GLY A 178 -3.91 -5.88 4.73
N GLY A 179 -3.05 -5.00 5.27
CA GLY A 179 -1.98 -5.38 6.19
C GLY A 179 -1.95 -4.60 7.50
N LEU A 180 -2.60 -3.43 7.55
CA LEU A 180 -2.79 -2.64 8.76
C LEU A 180 -4.28 -2.60 9.15
N PRO A 181 -4.59 -2.52 10.45
CA PRO A 181 -5.96 -2.36 10.90
C PRO A 181 -6.52 -1.00 10.47
N VAL A 182 -7.79 -0.97 10.09
CA VAL A 182 -8.47 0.27 9.70
C VAL A 182 -9.95 0.18 10.03
N ASP A 183 -10.50 1.27 10.57
CA ASP A 183 -11.94 1.54 10.54
C ASP A 183 -12.24 2.36 9.29
N ILE A 184 -12.89 1.74 8.31
CA ILE A 184 -13.14 2.38 7.02
C ILE A 184 -14.10 3.57 7.12
N THR A 185 -14.87 3.69 8.20
CA THR A 185 -15.79 4.80 8.43
C THR A 185 -15.07 6.10 8.77
N GLU A 186 -13.80 6.02 9.13
CA GLU A 186 -12.93 7.16 9.41
C GLU A 186 -12.33 7.82 8.14
N THR A 187 -12.70 7.32 6.95
CA THR A 187 -12.22 7.86 5.67
C THR A 187 -13.34 7.93 4.64
N ASP A 188 -13.21 8.83 3.68
CA ASP A 188 -14.14 8.95 2.56
C ASP A 188 -13.61 8.27 1.29
N VAL A 189 -12.29 8.25 1.12
CA VAL A 189 -11.63 7.51 0.05
C VAL A 189 -10.40 6.81 0.60
N TYR A 190 -10.45 5.48 0.62
CA TYR A 190 -9.34 4.62 1.02
C TYR A 190 -8.83 3.90 -0.21
N TYR A 191 -7.68 4.35 -0.76
CA TYR A 191 -7.19 3.88 -2.05
C TYR A 191 -5.84 3.18 -1.96
N PHE A 192 -5.63 2.22 -2.85
CA PHE A 192 -4.42 1.40 -2.90
C PHE A 192 -4.18 0.82 -4.29
N ALA A 193 -3.04 0.15 -4.43
CA ALA A 193 -2.67 -0.64 -5.61
C ALA A 193 -2.28 -2.07 -5.19
N PRO A 194 -2.51 -3.08 -6.05
CA PRO A 194 -2.51 -4.48 -5.60
C PRO A 194 -1.13 -5.11 -5.41
N GLN A 195 -0.05 -4.47 -5.82
CA GLN A 195 1.32 -5.03 -5.78
C GLN A 195 1.99 -5.03 -4.39
N LYS A 196 1.25 -4.78 -3.32
CA LYS A 196 1.72 -4.75 -1.92
C LYS A 196 1.09 -5.90 -1.13
N SER A 197 0.29 -5.62 -0.10
CA SER A 197 -0.39 -6.62 0.72
C SER A 197 -1.26 -7.60 -0.08
N PHE A 198 -1.78 -7.14 -1.22
CA PHE A 198 -2.64 -7.98 -2.07
C PHE A 198 -1.86 -8.93 -2.99
N ALA A 199 -0.54 -9.03 -2.83
CA ALA A 199 0.30 -10.06 -3.45
C ALA A 199 0.00 -10.32 -4.94
N SER A 200 -0.29 -9.23 -5.65
CA SER A 200 -0.55 -9.22 -7.09
C SER A 200 0.53 -8.39 -7.80
N ASP A 201 0.29 -7.99 -9.04
CA ASP A 201 1.20 -7.11 -9.77
C ASP A 201 0.63 -5.69 -9.86
N GLY A 202 1.38 -4.76 -10.44
CA GLY A 202 0.98 -3.37 -10.62
C GLY A 202 -0.02 -3.16 -11.76
N GLY A 203 -0.35 -1.90 -12.04
CA GLY A 203 -1.15 -1.49 -13.19
C GLY A 203 -2.61 -1.17 -12.90
N LEU A 204 -3.06 -1.32 -11.66
CA LEU A 204 -4.40 -0.96 -11.21
C LEU A 204 -4.34 -0.04 -9.98
N TRP A 205 -5.34 0.81 -9.84
CA TRP A 205 -5.73 1.41 -8.58
C TRP A 205 -7.12 0.91 -8.18
N LEU A 206 -7.34 0.78 -6.88
CA LEU A 206 -8.62 0.42 -6.29
C LEU A 206 -8.89 1.37 -5.12
N ALA A 207 -10.15 1.70 -4.90
CA ALA A 207 -10.53 2.59 -3.82
C ALA A 207 -11.93 2.26 -3.29
N ALA A 208 -12.08 2.32 -1.96
CA ALA A 208 -13.39 2.36 -1.31
C ALA A 208 -13.82 3.82 -1.20
N PHE A 209 -14.98 4.15 -1.76
CA PHE A 209 -15.57 5.48 -1.76
C PHE A 209 -16.79 5.54 -0.85
N SER A 210 -16.83 6.51 0.07
CA SER A 210 -18.03 6.81 0.83
C SER A 210 -19.11 7.45 -0.05
N PRO A 211 -20.39 7.48 0.38
CA PRO A 211 -21.43 8.23 -0.30
C PRO A 211 -21.06 9.71 -0.53
N ALA A 212 -20.43 10.34 0.45
CA ALA A 212 -19.98 11.73 0.34
C ALA A 212 -18.90 11.92 -0.73
N ALA A 213 -18.00 10.96 -0.90
CA ALA A 213 -16.97 11.00 -1.95
C ALA A 213 -17.58 10.79 -3.35
N LEU A 214 -18.59 9.90 -3.47
CA LEU A 214 -19.32 9.71 -4.74
C LEU A 214 -20.06 10.99 -5.15
N GLU A 215 -20.75 11.64 -4.22
CA GLU A 215 -21.42 12.92 -4.45
C GLU A 215 -20.42 14.02 -4.83
N ARG A 216 -19.26 14.07 -4.16
CA ARG A 216 -18.18 15.02 -4.45
C ARG A 216 -17.65 14.82 -5.88
N ALA A 217 -17.40 13.60 -6.32
CA ALA A 217 -16.95 13.31 -7.67
C ALA A 217 -17.96 13.82 -8.73
N ALA A 218 -19.25 13.58 -8.50
CA ALA A 218 -20.32 14.08 -9.37
C ALA A 218 -20.37 15.60 -9.40
N ARG A 219 -20.27 16.27 -8.24
CA ARG A 219 -20.30 17.72 -8.10
C ARG A 219 -19.11 18.42 -8.78
N VAL A 220 -17.90 17.88 -8.61
CA VAL A 220 -16.70 18.39 -9.27
C VAL A 220 -16.81 18.24 -10.79
N HIS A 221 -17.30 17.11 -11.27
CA HIS A 221 -17.54 16.89 -12.71
C HIS A 221 -18.54 17.91 -13.27
N ALA A 222 -19.63 18.17 -12.55
CA ALA A 222 -20.66 19.12 -12.95
C ALA A 222 -20.19 20.58 -12.93
N SER A 223 -19.06 20.89 -12.29
CA SER A 223 -18.48 22.24 -12.24
C SER A 223 -17.95 22.76 -13.58
N GLY A 224 -17.83 21.88 -14.59
CA GLY A 224 -17.23 22.20 -15.89
C GLY A 224 -15.70 22.18 -15.89
N ARG A 225 -15.05 21.75 -14.81
CA ARG A 225 -13.60 21.51 -14.78
C ARG A 225 -13.23 20.52 -15.87
N HIS A 226 -12.27 20.89 -16.73
CA HIS A 226 -11.77 19.96 -17.73
C HIS A 226 -10.95 18.86 -17.04
N ILE A 227 -11.42 17.61 -17.12
CA ILE A 227 -10.74 16.41 -16.65
C ILE A 227 -10.64 15.46 -17.84
N PRO A 228 -9.42 15.04 -18.22
CA PRO A 228 -9.27 14.01 -19.25
C PRO A 228 -10.09 12.78 -18.91
N GLU A 229 -10.75 12.17 -19.90
CA GLU A 229 -11.69 11.06 -19.68
C GLU A 229 -11.08 9.90 -18.91
N PHE A 230 -9.80 9.60 -19.16
CA PHE A 230 -9.05 8.56 -18.44
C PHE A 230 -8.92 8.83 -16.93
N PHE A 231 -8.98 10.09 -16.52
CA PHE A 231 -8.92 10.51 -15.09
C PHE A 231 -10.30 10.87 -14.54
N SER A 232 -11.37 10.68 -15.30
CA SER A 232 -12.73 10.99 -14.89
C SER A 232 -13.25 10.00 -13.87
N LEU A 233 -13.49 10.44 -12.64
CA LEU A 233 -14.10 9.61 -11.59
C LEU A 233 -15.52 9.15 -11.96
N PRO A 234 -16.44 9.97 -12.49
CA PRO A 234 -17.74 9.49 -12.95
C PRO A 234 -17.62 8.34 -13.96
N THR A 235 -16.69 8.43 -14.91
CA THR A 235 -16.44 7.35 -15.87
C THR A 235 -15.93 6.07 -15.18
N ALA A 236 -15.02 6.20 -14.22
CA ALA A 236 -14.52 5.04 -13.45
C ALA A 236 -15.63 4.43 -12.58
N ILE A 237 -16.45 5.27 -11.92
CA ILE A 237 -17.59 4.86 -11.11
C ILE A 237 -18.62 4.10 -11.97
N ASP A 238 -19.06 4.67 -13.06
CA ASP A 238 -20.05 4.07 -13.96
C ASP A 238 -19.62 2.72 -14.53
N ASN A 239 -18.33 2.58 -14.85
CA ASN A 239 -17.78 1.31 -15.31
C ASN A 239 -17.68 0.31 -14.15
N SER A 240 -17.20 0.72 -12.98
CA SER A 240 -17.06 -0.17 -11.82
C SER A 240 -18.41 -0.72 -11.35
N LEU A 241 -19.46 0.10 -11.34
CA LEU A 241 -20.83 -0.34 -11.00
C LEU A 241 -21.38 -1.41 -11.97
N LYS A 242 -20.86 -1.47 -13.19
CA LYS A 242 -21.16 -2.49 -14.21
C LYS A 242 -20.17 -3.65 -14.19
N ASN A 243 -19.31 -3.74 -13.17
CA ASN A 243 -18.19 -4.67 -13.07
C ASN A 243 -17.26 -4.62 -14.29
N GLN A 244 -16.87 -3.42 -14.67
CA GLN A 244 -15.99 -3.13 -15.80
C GLN A 244 -14.97 -2.07 -15.42
N THR A 245 -14.00 -1.87 -16.31
CA THR A 245 -13.10 -0.73 -16.34
C THR A 245 -13.31 0.06 -17.63
N TYR A 246 -12.90 1.33 -17.66
CA TYR A 246 -13.03 2.19 -18.83
C TYR A 246 -12.40 1.58 -20.08
N ASN A 247 -11.19 1.04 -19.94
CA ASN A 247 -10.48 0.29 -20.98
C ASN A 247 -10.02 -1.05 -20.41
N THR A 248 -9.42 -1.91 -21.24
CA THR A 248 -8.97 -3.26 -20.83
C THR A 248 -8.09 -3.19 -19.57
N PRO A 249 -8.46 -3.86 -18.48
CA PRO A 249 -7.63 -3.92 -17.28
C PRO A 249 -6.48 -4.90 -17.43
N ALA A 250 -5.51 -4.82 -16.53
CA ALA A 250 -4.46 -5.83 -16.37
C ALA A 250 -5.08 -7.13 -15.83
N LEU A 251 -5.50 -8.05 -16.72
CA LEU A 251 -6.27 -9.25 -16.36
C LEU A 251 -5.51 -10.19 -15.43
N ALA A 252 -4.21 -10.40 -15.66
CA ALA A 252 -3.39 -11.23 -14.77
C ALA A 252 -3.33 -10.62 -13.36
N THR A 253 -3.15 -9.31 -13.27
CA THR A 253 -3.17 -8.56 -12.00
C THR A 253 -4.52 -8.72 -11.29
N LEU A 254 -5.64 -8.57 -12.00
CA LEU A 254 -6.98 -8.78 -11.43
C LEU A 254 -7.16 -10.19 -10.91
N PHE A 255 -6.71 -11.19 -11.66
CA PHE A 255 -6.83 -12.59 -11.25
C PHE A 255 -6.01 -12.89 -9.99
N LEU A 256 -4.77 -12.44 -9.93
CA LEU A 256 -3.91 -12.62 -8.76
C LEU A 256 -4.48 -11.89 -7.53
N LEU A 257 -5.06 -10.71 -7.73
CA LEU A 257 -5.76 -9.97 -6.68
C LEU A 257 -6.97 -10.73 -6.16
N ASP A 258 -7.78 -11.30 -7.04
CA ASP A 258 -8.95 -12.12 -6.68
C ASP A 258 -8.55 -13.32 -5.83
N GLN A 259 -7.52 -14.05 -6.26
CA GLN A 259 -6.97 -15.19 -5.52
C GLN A 259 -6.41 -14.80 -4.15
N GLN A 260 -5.84 -13.61 -4.04
CA GLN A 260 -5.35 -13.11 -2.75
C GLN A 260 -6.50 -12.70 -1.82
N LEU A 261 -7.54 -12.04 -2.34
CA LEU A 261 -8.73 -11.66 -1.59
C LEU A 261 -9.49 -12.90 -1.09
N GLU A 262 -9.64 -13.91 -1.94
CA GLU A 262 -10.23 -15.20 -1.55
C GLU A 262 -9.45 -15.84 -0.39
N TRP A 263 -8.12 -15.90 -0.50
CA TRP A 263 -7.28 -16.40 0.57
C TRP A 263 -7.43 -15.58 1.85
N MET A 264 -7.35 -14.25 1.79
CA MET A 264 -7.48 -13.38 2.96
C MET A 264 -8.83 -13.59 3.66
N ASN A 265 -9.92 -13.54 2.90
CA ASN A 265 -11.28 -13.63 3.44
C ASN A 265 -11.57 -15.03 4.00
N SER A 266 -11.14 -16.10 3.31
CA SER A 266 -11.34 -17.48 3.79
C SER A 266 -10.59 -17.81 5.08
N GLN A 267 -9.52 -17.09 5.38
CA GLN A 267 -8.72 -17.28 6.60
C GLN A 267 -9.17 -16.41 7.79
N GLY A 268 -10.13 -15.50 7.59
CA GLY A 268 -10.65 -14.62 8.66
C GLY A 268 -10.52 -13.12 8.34
N GLY A 269 -10.31 -12.77 7.08
CA GLY A 269 -10.34 -11.40 6.58
C GLY A 269 -9.23 -10.51 7.15
N LEU A 270 -9.57 -9.27 7.43
CA LEU A 270 -8.61 -8.25 7.87
C LEU A 270 -7.96 -8.60 9.22
N GLU A 271 -8.69 -9.24 10.14
CA GLU A 271 -8.16 -9.67 11.44
C GLU A 271 -7.02 -10.69 11.25
N PHE A 272 -7.22 -11.67 10.38
CA PHE A 272 -6.18 -12.65 10.04
C PHE A 272 -4.95 -11.99 9.45
N THR A 273 -5.10 -11.12 8.46
CA THR A 273 -3.98 -10.50 7.75
C THR A 273 -3.19 -9.54 8.65
N THR A 274 -3.87 -8.73 9.45
CA THR A 274 -3.22 -7.84 10.43
C THR A 274 -2.55 -8.60 11.57
N GLY A 275 -3.11 -9.74 11.98
CA GLY A 275 -2.48 -10.67 12.93
C GLY A 275 -1.15 -11.24 12.42
N ARG A 276 -1.08 -11.60 11.12
CA ARG A 276 0.17 -12.06 10.48
C ARG A 276 1.22 -10.98 10.40
N THR A 277 0.85 -9.79 9.93
CA THR A 277 1.80 -8.66 9.83
C THR A 277 2.30 -8.22 11.20
N ALA A 278 1.43 -8.20 12.21
CA ALA A 278 1.82 -7.92 13.60
C ALA A 278 2.79 -8.99 14.15
N ALA A 279 2.61 -10.26 13.81
CA ALA A 279 3.55 -11.33 14.18
C ALA A 279 4.92 -11.12 13.52
N SER A 280 4.95 -10.81 12.22
CA SER A 280 6.16 -10.46 11.49
C SER A 280 6.88 -9.25 12.10
N ALA A 281 6.14 -8.21 12.44
CA ALA A 281 6.67 -7.00 13.07
C ALA A 281 7.28 -7.30 14.45
N ARG A 282 6.62 -8.12 15.27
CA ARG A 282 7.21 -8.57 16.56
C ARG A 282 8.51 -9.32 16.35
N ASN A 283 8.62 -10.21 15.37
CA ASN A 283 9.84 -10.93 15.08
C ASN A 283 10.97 -9.98 14.67
N LEU A 284 10.70 -9.06 13.73
CA LEU A 284 11.71 -8.13 13.21
C LEU A 284 12.16 -7.11 14.26
N TYR A 285 11.20 -6.41 14.88
CA TYR A 285 11.53 -5.35 15.84
C TYR A 285 12.08 -5.90 17.14
N GLY A 286 11.56 -7.03 17.64
CA GLY A 286 12.10 -7.70 18.82
C GLY A 286 13.54 -8.15 18.63
N TRP A 287 13.90 -8.64 17.44
CA TRP A 287 15.28 -8.92 17.08
C TRP A 287 16.14 -7.67 17.07
N ALA A 288 15.68 -6.60 16.41
CA ALA A 288 16.44 -5.37 16.29
C ALA A 288 16.69 -4.69 17.65
N GLU A 289 15.69 -4.69 18.54
CA GLU A 289 15.81 -4.15 19.89
C GLU A 289 16.74 -4.96 20.80
N ALA A 290 16.87 -6.28 20.58
CA ALA A 290 17.80 -7.14 21.29
C ALA A 290 19.21 -7.14 20.70
N SER A 291 19.39 -6.61 19.49
CA SER A 291 20.65 -6.58 18.76
C SER A 291 21.63 -5.57 19.35
N LYS A 292 22.94 -5.83 19.19
CA LYS A 292 24.01 -4.89 19.55
C LYS A 292 24.36 -3.91 18.42
N TYR A 293 23.90 -4.18 17.22
CA TYR A 293 24.29 -3.49 15.98
C TYR A 293 23.12 -3.04 15.12
N ALA A 294 21.90 -3.42 15.46
CA ALA A 294 20.69 -3.05 14.74
C ALA A 294 19.70 -2.33 15.65
N THR A 295 18.99 -1.33 15.12
CA THR A 295 17.95 -0.60 15.84
C THR A 295 16.78 -0.27 14.91
N PRO A 296 15.52 -0.29 15.37
CA PRO A 296 14.41 0.23 14.59
C PRO A 296 14.62 1.71 14.25
N PHE A 297 14.53 2.08 12.98
CA PHE A 297 14.61 3.49 12.56
C PHE A 297 13.48 4.34 13.15
N VAL A 298 12.26 3.79 13.16
CA VAL A 298 11.11 4.43 13.80
C VAL A 298 11.21 4.18 15.31
N VAL A 299 11.61 5.22 16.05
CA VAL A 299 11.90 5.13 17.49
C VAL A 299 10.63 4.89 18.30
N ASP A 300 9.57 5.64 18.01
CA ASP A 300 8.27 5.50 18.65
C ASP A 300 7.58 4.19 18.19
N ALA A 301 7.42 3.25 19.11
CA ALA A 301 6.87 1.94 18.81
C ALA A 301 5.44 2.00 18.26
N ASP A 302 4.64 2.98 18.69
CA ASP A 302 3.25 3.15 18.24
C ASP A 302 3.14 3.67 16.80
N LYS A 303 4.25 4.18 16.26
CA LYS A 303 4.34 4.66 14.87
C LYS A 303 5.02 3.68 13.92
N ARG A 304 5.51 2.56 14.43
CA ARG A 304 6.15 1.52 13.61
C ARG A 304 5.14 0.81 12.73
N SER A 305 5.46 0.71 11.46
CA SER A 305 4.66 -0.08 10.53
C SER A 305 4.81 -1.58 10.78
N SER A 306 3.71 -2.32 10.77
CA SER A 306 3.75 -3.78 10.77
C SER A 306 3.83 -4.40 9.38
N VAL A 307 3.83 -3.57 8.31
CA VAL A 307 3.96 -4.05 6.92
C VAL A 307 5.31 -3.70 6.29
N ILE A 308 6.01 -2.68 6.80
CA ILE A 308 7.34 -2.27 6.35
C ILE A 308 8.21 -1.98 7.56
N GLY A 309 9.21 -2.80 7.78
CA GLY A 309 10.23 -2.56 8.81
C GLY A 309 11.48 -1.90 8.23
N THR A 310 11.93 -0.83 8.87
CA THR A 310 13.18 -0.13 8.56
C THR A 310 14.12 -0.27 9.74
N ILE A 311 15.28 -0.88 9.51
CA ILE A 311 16.25 -1.23 10.55
C ILE A 311 17.58 -0.58 10.22
N ASP A 312 18.03 0.33 11.07
CA ASP A 312 19.35 0.96 10.98
C ASP A 312 20.42 0.07 11.60
N PHE A 313 21.63 0.17 11.05
CA PHE A 313 22.79 -0.52 11.57
C PHE A 313 23.84 0.47 12.10
N SER A 314 24.62 0.02 13.10
CA SER A 314 25.77 0.77 13.61
C SER A 314 26.83 0.96 12.51
N ASP A 315 27.70 1.95 12.67
CA ASP A 315 28.72 2.29 11.68
C ASP A 315 29.75 1.16 11.40
N ASP A 316 29.85 0.21 12.31
CA ASP A 316 30.72 -0.99 12.16
C ASP A 316 30.15 -2.02 11.17
N ILE A 317 28.87 -1.91 10.81
CA ILE A 317 28.17 -2.83 9.91
C ILE A 317 27.79 -2.11 8.62
N ASP A 318 28.21 -2.62 7.48
CA ASP A 318 27.77 -2.15 6.16
C ASP A 318 26.49 -2.88 5.73
N ALA A 319 25.33 -2.23 5.90
CA ALA A 319 24.03 -2.80 5.51
C ALA A 319 23.96 -3.15 4.01
N ALA A 320 24.68 -2.41 3.15
CA ALA A 320 24.72 -2.70 1.72
C ALA A 320 25.51 -4.00 1.43
N ALA A 321 26.59 -4.25 2.16
CA ALA A 321 27.32 -5.51 2.09
C ALA A 321 26.46 -6.69 2.59
N VAL A 322 25.73 -6.51 3.68
CA VAL A 322 24.76 -7.50 4.19
C VAL A 322 23.70 -7.81 3.13
N ALA A 323 23.04 -6.81 2.58
CA ALA A 323 22.01 -6.99 1.54
C ALA A 323 22.56 -7.71 0.29
N LYS A 324 23.80 -7.41 -0.11
CA LYS A 324 24.48 -8.08 -1.23
C LYS A 324 24.69 -9.57 -0.97
N VAL A 325 25.11 -9.95 0.23
CA VAL A 325 25.29 -11.36 0.61
C VAL A 325 23.94 -12.07 0.70
N LEU A 326 22.92 -11.44 1.30
CA LEU A 326 21.57 -11.98 1.35
C LEU A 326 21.06 -12.27 -0.07
N ARG A 327 21.19 -11.32 -0.99
CA ARG A 327 20.77 -11.45 -2.40
C ARG A 327 21.50 -12.60 -3.11
N ALA A 328 22.80 -12.76 -2.91
CA ALA A 328 23.58 -13.86 -3.46
C ALA A 328 23.10 -15.24 -2.93
N ASN A 329 22.43 -15.26 -1.80
CA ASN A 329 21.84 -16.45 -1.17
C ASN A 329 20.33 -16.62 -1.42
N GLY A 330 19.74 -15.83 -2.35
CA GLY A 330 18.33 -15.92 -2.72
C GLY A 330 17.37 -15.15 -1.81
N ILE A 331 17.88 -14.31 -0.91
CA ILE A 331 17.10 -13.44 -0.05
C ILE A 331 17.19 -12.02 -0.63
N VAL A 332 16.10 -11.53 -1.23
CA VAL A 332 16.14 -10.38 -2.14
C VAL A 332 15.30 -9.21 -1.67
N ASP A 333 15.64 -8.02 -2.18
CA ASP A 333 14.89 -6.77 -2.07
C ASP A 333 14.77 -6.24 -0.63
N THR A 334 15.84 -6.44 0.16
CA THR A 334 15.98 -5.93 1.53
C THR A 334 16.68 -4.57 1.58
N GLU A 335 17.09 -4.00 0.45
CA GLU A 335 17.82 -2.75 0.36
C GLU A 335 16.98 -1.56 0.87
N PRO A 336 17.64 -0.50 1.44
CA PRO A 336 16.96 0.67 1.96
C PRO A 336 16.30 1.49 0.84
N TYR A 337 15.42 2.41 1.22
CA TYR A 337 14.94 3.42 0.30
C TYR A 337 16.07 4.40 -0.04
N ARG A 338 16.54 4.38 -1.29
CA ARG A 338 17.79 5.08 -1.73
C ARG A 338 17.83 6.55 -1.33
N LYS A 339 16.71 7.28 -1.45
CA LYS A 339 16.67 8.73 -1.17
C LYS A 339 16.79 9.05 0.32
N LEU A 340 16.56 8.08 1.21
CA LEU A 340 16.71 8.28 2.65
C LEU A 340 18.19 8.32 3.06
N GLY A 341 19.09 7.67 2.29
CA GLY A 341 20.54 7.76 2.46
C GLY A 341 21.09 7.18 3.77
N ARG A 342 20.41 6.19 4.35
CA ARG A 342 20.77 5.58 5.64
C ARG A 342 21.48 4.24 5.48
N ASN A 343 22.32 3.88 6.46
CA ASN A 343 22.88 2.55 6.63
C ASN A 343 21.81 1.61 7.21
N GLN A 344 20.96 1.08 6.33
CA GLN A 344 19.67 0.51 6.73
C GLN A 344 19.28 -0.67 5.85
N LEU A 345 18.51 -1.61 6.39
CA LEU A 345 17.68 -2.54 5.63
C LEU A 345 16.20 -2.16 5.73
N ARG A 346 15.45 -2.40 4.65
CA ARG A 346 14.01 -2.21 4.60
C ARG A 346 13.33 -3.52 4.21
N ILE A 347 12.52 -4.05 5.09
CA ILE A 347 11.95 -5.39 5.01
C ILE A 347 10.43 -5.29 4.91
N ALA A 348 9.87 -5.86 3.85
CA ALA A 348 8.43 -6.03 3.75
C ALA A 348 7.96 -7.19 4.64
N MET A 349 6.80 -6.95 5.26
CA MET A 349 6.11 -7.90 6.13
C MET A 349 4.64 -8.04 5.72
N PHE A 350 4.37 -7.93 4.42
CA PHE A 350 3.01 -8.03 3.88
C PHE A 350 2.38 -9.42 4.17
N PRO A 351 1.04 -9.56 4.17
CA PRO A 351 0.37 -10.80 4.59
C PRO A 351 0.82 -12.07 3.89
N ALA A 352 1.25 -11.99 2.62
CA ALA A 352 1.76 -13.16 1.88
C ALA A 352 3.13 -13.65 2.35
N ILE A 353 3.88 -12.83 3.10
CA ILE A 353 5.16 -13.21 3.70
C ILE A 353 4.88 -13.92 5.01
N ASP A 354 5.46 -15.11 5.19
CA ASP A 354 5.24 -15.87 6.42
C ASP A 354 6.02 -15.26 7.60
N PRO A 355 5.42 -15.07 8.78
CA PRO A 355 6.12 -14.60 9.96
C PRO A 355 7.35 -15.45 10.33
N ALA A 356 7.34 -16.76 10.05
CA ALA A 356 8.49 -17.61 10.22
C ALA A 356 9.63 -17.28 9.24
N ASP A 357 9.32 -16.85 8.02
CA ASP A 357 10.33 -16.37 7.06
C ASP A 357 10.99 -15.08 7.53
N VAL A 358 10.25 -14.17 8.17
CA VAL A 358 10.82 -12.95 8.79
C VAL A 358 11.76 -13.32 9.94
N GLN A 359 11.39 -14.28 10.78
CA GLN A 359 12.27 -14.78 11.85
C GLN A 359 13.55 -15.41 11.29
N LYS A 360 13.45 -16.21 10.23
CA LYS A 360 14.62 -16.79 9.56
C LYS A 360 15.48 -15.74 8.86
N LEU A 361 14.87 -14.70 8.32
CA LEU A 361 15.62 -13.57 7.76
C LEU A 361 16.52 -12.93 8.81
N THR A 362 16.03 -12.69 10.04
CA THR A 362 16.86 -12.10 11.11
C THR A 362 18.04 -13.01 11.47
N ALA A 363 17.84 -14.31 11.55
CA ALA A 363 18.92 -15.26 11.75
C ALA A 363 19.96 -15.27 10.59
N CYS A 364 19.49 -15.09 9.35
CA CYS A 364 20.40 -14.95 8.21
C CYS A 364 21.22 -13.65 8.27
N ILE A 365 20.60 -12.54 8.71
CA ILE A 365 21.30 -11.26 8.91
C ILE A 365 22.40 -11.42 9.96
N ASP A 366 22.10 -12.01 11.12
CA ASP A 366 23.08 -12.28 12.18
C ASP A 366 24.24 -13.12 11.65
N TYR A 367 23.93 -14.23 10.96
CA TYR A 367 24.95 -15.11 10.38
C TYR A 367 25.86 -14.39 9.38
N VAL A 368 25.30 -13.52 8.53
CA VAL A 368 26.07 -12.76 7.55
C VAL A 368 26.98 -11.76 8.24
N ILE A 369 26.50 -11.03 9.25
CA ILE A 369 27.28 -10.04 10.00
C ILE A 369 28.46 -10.71 10.73
N GLU A 370 28.26 -11.90 11.30
CA GLU A 370 29.35 -12.67 11.95
C GLU A 370 30.44 -13.12 10.97
N LYS A 371 30.16 -13.16 9.67
CA LYS A 371 31.09 -13.63 8.61
C LYS A 371 31.70 -12.51 7.78
N LEU A 372 31.17 -11.29 7.84
CA LEU A 372 31.73 -10.11 7.18
C LEU A 372 32.88 -9.53 8.00
#